data_34274d557cb9c2ff1df6d9bd1f4dd5fa
#
_entry.id   34274d557cb9c2ff1df6d9bd1f4dd5fa
#
_cell.length_a   1.000
_cell.length_b   1.000
_cell.length_c   1.000
_cell.angle_alpha   90.00
_cell.angle_beta   90.00
_cell.angle_gamma   90.00
#
_symmetry.space_group_name_H-M   'P 1'
#
loop_
_entity.id
_entity.type
_entity.pdbx_description
1 polymer ?
#
loop_
_entity_poly.entity_id
_entity_poly.type
_entity_poly.pdbx_seq_one_letter_code
_entity_poly.pdbx_strand_id
1 'polypeptide(L)'
;MFSWFLRRMKELGKTDEGGFTLIELLAVVVIIGILAAIAIPNYIGQQDKAKDAAAMAQLRMAATSQQLYYVDRHAYASDTTDLEAYGFRQGAQPVTVGAADGSTYCMQAPGGAGTFRITQDTGRPVAGAC
;
A
#
# COMPACT_ATOMS: atom_id res chain seq x y z
N MET A 1 13.93 22.77 6.96
CA MET A 1 15.04 21.89 6.53
C MET A 1 15.80 22.47 5.34
N PHE A 2 15.12 22.95 4.34
CA PHE A 2 15.74 23.56 3.14
C PHE A 2 16.47 24.89 3.44
N SER A 3 15.95 25.72 4.34
CA SER A 3 16.55 26.98 4.74
C SER A 3 17.87 26.81 5.53
N TRP A 4 18.02 25.72 6.28
CA TRP A 4 19.24 25.39 6.99
C TRP A 4 20.35 24.98 6.01
N PHE A 5 20.00 24.24 4.96
CA PHE A 5 20.93 23.81 3.91
C PHE A 5 21.48 24.99 3.11
N LEU A 6 20.62 25.96 2.77
CA LEU A 6 21.01 27.18 2.06
C LEU A 6 21.89 28.11 2.91
N ARG A 7 21.67 28.13 4.23
CA ARG A 7 22.50 28.93 5.15
C ARG A 7 23.92 28.35 5.25
N ARG A 8 24.06 27.03 5.25
CA ARG A 8 25.36 26.37 5.33
C ARG A 8 26.16 26.50 4.01
N MET A 9 25.49 26.54 2.88
CA MET A 9 26.17 26.81 1.59
C MET A 9 26.70 28.23 1.51
N LYS A 10 26.05 29.21 2.16
CA LYS A 10 26.50 30.61 2.18
C LYS A 10 27.74 30.84 3.06
N GLU A 11 27.95 30.02 4.06
CA GLU A 11 29.13 30.06 4.93
C GLU A 11 30.35 29.40 4.28
N LEU A 12 30.15 28.40 3.43
CA LEU A 12 31.23 27.72 2.70
C LEU A 12 31.83 28.57 1.57
N GLY A 13 31.15 29.64 1.15
CA GLY A 13 31.63 30.57 0.13
C GLY A 13 32.61 31.66 0.64
N LYS A 14 32.97 31.65 1.92
CA LYS A 14 33.81 32.69 2.54
C LYS A 14 35.25 32.30 2.84
N THR A 15 35.67 31.09 2.50
CA THR A 15 37.07 30.67 2.66
C THR A 15 37.75 30.56 1.31
N ASP A 16 38.66 31.46 1.03
CA ASP A 16 39.42 31.57 -0.23
C ASP A 16 40.35 30.39 -0.54
N GLU A 17 40.51 29.43 0.37
CA GLU A 17 41.40 28.28 0.22
C GLU A 17 40.70 26.95 0.55
N GLY A 18 39.85 26.45 -0.32
CA GLY A 18 39.18 25.16 -0.12
C GLY A 18 37.76 25.09 -0.64
N GLY A 19 37.36 26.04 -1.47
CA GLY A 19 36.09 26.01 -2.16
C GLY A 19 36.03 24.87 -3.18
N PHE A 20 34.84 24.25 -3.29
CA PHE A 20 34.55 23.29 -4.33
C PHE A 20 34.61 23.94 -5.71
N THR A 21 35.18 23.22 -6.70
CA THR A 21 35.11 23.64 -8.09
C THR A 21 33.72 23.42 -8.66
N LEU A 22 33.34 24.21 -9.67
CA LEU A 22 32.05 24.05 -10.36
C LEU A 22 31.90 22.64 -10.96
N ILE A 23 32.96 22.06 -11.49
CA ILE A 23 32.96 20.72 -12.07
C ILE A 23 32.76 19.64 -11.01
N GLU A 24 33.29 19.83 -9.83
CA GLU A 24 33.13 18.91 -8.70
C GLU A 24 31.69 18.86 -8.22
N LEU A 25 31.02 20.01 -8.11
CA LEU A 25 29.59 20.10 -7.80
C LEU A 25 28.76 19.46 -8.92
N LEU A 26 29.09 19.74 -10.18
CA LEU A 26 28.40 19.16 -11.33
C LEU A 26 28.51 17.64 -11.35
N ALA A 27 29.69 17.10 -11.08
CA ALA A 27 29.89 15.65 -11.01
C ALA A 27 29.01 14.98 -9.96
N VAL A 28 28.89 15.58 -8.76
CA VAL A 28 28.03 15.06 -7.69
C VAL A 28 26.56 15.07 -8.10
N VAL A 29 26.07 16.15 -8.71
CA VAL A 29 24.67 16.25 -9.17
C VAL A 29 24.36 15.21 -10.24
N VAL A 30 25.29 14.99 -11.18
CA VAL A 30 25.14 13.96 -12.23
C VAL A 30 25.06 12.56 -11.61
N ILE A 31 25.93 12.23 -10.67
CA ILE A 31 25.93 10.94 -9.99
C ILE A 31 24.59 10.72 -9.25
N ILE A 32 24.13 11.71 -8.49
CA ILE A 32 22.84 11.65 -7.80
C ILE A 32 21.69 11.45 -8.78
N GLY A 33 21.71 12.13 -9.91
CA GLY A 33 20.71 12.00 -10.97
C GLY A 33 20.63 10.58 -11.54
N ILE A 34 21.77 9.96 -11.81
CA ILE A 34 21.86 8.58 -12.31
C ILE A 34 21.32 7.59 -11.27
N LEU A 35 21.73 7.74 -10.01
CA LEU A 35 21.27 6.87 -8.92
C LEU A 35 19.75 7.02 -8.68
N ALA A 36 19.24 8.24 -8.72
CA ALA A 36 17.82 8.52 -8.58
C ALA A 36 16.99 7.88 -9.72
N ALA A 37 17.49 7.91 -10.94
CA ALA A 37 16.81 7.31 -12.10
C ALA A 37 16.58 5.80 -11.95
N ILE A 38 17.45 5.12 -11.23
CA ILE A 38 17.33 3.67 -10.94
C ILE A 38 16.48 3.41 -9.68
N ALA A 39 16.64 4.24 -8.65
CA ALA A 39 16.02 4.01 -7.35
C ALA A 39 14.51 4.30 -7.34
N ILE A 40 14.05 5.35 -8.01
CA ILE A 40 12.65 5.78 -7.99
C ILE A 40 11.69 4.74 -8.58
N PRO A 41 11.91 4.16 -9.77
CA PRO A 41 11.02 3.13 -10.33
C PRO A 41 10.91 1.90 -9.44
N ASN A 42 12.01 1.45 -8.83
CA ASN A 42 12.02 0.30 -7.93
C ASN A 42 11.22 0.57 -6.64
N TYR A 43 11.29 1.79 -6.11
CA TYR A 43 10.54 2.18 -4.92
C TYR A 43 9.03 2.18 -5.16
N ILE A 44 8.57 2.68 -6.30
CA ILE A 44 7.15 2.69 -6.69
C ILE A 44 6.62 1.27 -6.83
N GLY A 45 7.35 0.36 -7.48
CA GLY A 45 6.97 -1.04 -7.61
C GLY A 45 6.86 -1.77 -6.25
N GLN A 46 7.69 -1.40 -5.28
CA GLN A 46 7.62 -1.96 -3.93
C GLN A 46 6.41 -1.45 -3.14
N GLN A 47 6.00 -0.21 -3.33
CA GLN A 47 4.77 0.32 -2.73
C GLN A 47 3.53 -0.42 -3.24
N ASP A 48 3.46 -0.73 -4.52
CA ASP A 48 2.34 -1.48 -5.09
C ASP A 48 2.26 -2.90 -4.52
N LYS A 49 3.39 -3.58 -4.38
CA LYS A 49 3.46 -4.89 -3.71
C LYS A 49 3.03 -4.84 -2.25
N ALA A 50 3.38 -3.78 -1.54
CA ALA A 50 2.95 -3.58 -0.15
C ALA A 50 1.43 -3.38 -0.05
N LYS A 51 0.82 -2.62 -0.96
CA LYS A 51 -0.64 -2.46 -1.04
C LYS A 51 -1.34 -3.77 -1.40
N ASP A 52 -0.79 -4.55 -2.32
CA ASP A 52 -1.30 -5.88 -2.67
C ASP A 52 -1.31 -6.81 -1.45
N ALA A 53 -0.21 -6.86 -0.71
CA ALA A 53 -0.10 -7.66 0.50
C ALA A 53 -1.11 -7.20 1.58
N ALA A 54 -1.30 -5.90 1.76
CA ALA A 54 -2.27 -5.34 2.68
C ALA A 54 -3.71 -5.68 2.28
N ALA A 55 -4.05 -5.59 0.99
CA ALA A 55 -5.36 -5.96 0.47
C ALA A 55 -5.66 -7.45 0.70
N MET A 56 -4.71 -8.32 0.42
CA MET A 56 -4.84 -9.75 0.68
C MET A 56 -4.99 -10.09 2.15
N ALA A 57 -4.26 -9.40 3.03
CA ALA A 57 -4.39 -9.58 4.48
C ALA A 57 -5.76 -9.13 4.99
N GLN A 58 -6.26 -7.99 4.53
CA GLN A 58 -7.59 -7.48 4.87
C GLN A 58 -8.70 -8.44 4.41
N LEU A 59 -8.59 -8.98 3.21
CA LEU A 59 -9.57 -9.96 2.68
C LEU A 59 -9.59 -11.25 3.49
N ARG A 60 -8.45 -11.75 3.95
CA ARG A 60 -8.39 -12.93 4.84
C ARG A 60 -9.05 -12.68 6.18
N MET A 61 -8.83 -11.51 6.77
CA MET A 61 -9.50 -11.12 8.02
C MET A 61 -11.01 -11.02 7.83
N ALA A 62 -11.45 -10.37 6.76
CA ALA A 62 -12.86 -10.26 6.42
C ALA A 62 -13.51 -11.64 6.19
N ALA A 63 -12.82 -12.54 5.47
CA ALA A 63 -13.30 -13.90 5.25
C ALA A 63 -13.44 -14.70 6.55
N THR A 64 -12.51 -14.56 7.48
CA THR A 64 -12.61 -15.18 8.80
C THR A 64 -13.84 -14.66 9.55
N SER A 65 -14.07 -13.36 9.54
CA SER A 65 -15.24 -12.76 10.17
C SER A 65 -16.55 -13.17 9.49
N GLN A 66 -16.56 -13.36 8.16
CA GLN A 66 -17.69 -13.91 7.42
C GLN A 66 -18.05 -15.33 7.87
N GLN A 67 -17.04 -16.18 8.12
CA GLN A 67 -17.30 -17.52 8.61
C GLN A 67 -17.89 -17.50 10.02
N LEU A 68 -17.41 -16.63 10.89
CA LEU A 68 -17.97 -16.47 12.24
C LEU A 68 -19.41 -15.94 12.19
N TYR A 69 -19.66 -14.97 11.34
CA TYR A 69 -21.01 -14.45 11.09
C TYR A 69 -21.98 -15.55 10.59
N TYR A 70 -21.51 -16.38 9.66
CA TYR A 70 -22.28 -17.48 9.12
C TYR A 70 -22.67 -18.53 10.18
N VAL A 71 -21.77 -18.82 11.10
CA VAL A 71 -22.04 -19.76 12.20
C VAL A 71 -23.24 -19.28 13.04
N ASP A 72 -23.34 -17.97 13.29
CA ASP A 72 -24.40 -17.41 14.12
C ASP A 72 -25.70 -17.14 13.36
N ARG A 73 -25.58 -16.71 12.09
CA ARG A 73 -26.72 -16.19 11.33
C ARG A 73 -27.21 -17.11 10.22
N HIS A 74 -26.46 -18.15 9.87
CA HIS A 74 -26.72 -19.07 8.76
C HIS A 74 -26.87 -18.35 7.41
N ALA A 75 -26.21 -17.20 7.26
CA ALA A 75 -26.12 -16.41 6.05
C ALA A 75 -24.84 -15.58 6.10
N TYR A 76 -24.34 -15.14 4.96
CA TYR A 76 -23.19 -14.24 4.89
C TYR A 76 -23.62 -12.79 5.01
N ALA A 77 -22.79 -11.97 5.65
CA ALA A 77 -23.04 -10.53 5.80
C ALA A 77 -22.94 -9.82 4.45
N SER A 78 -23.92 -8.98 4.17
CA SER A 78 -23.96 -8.15 2.96
C SER A 78 -23.17 -6.83 3.09
N ASP A 79 -22.74 -6.50 4.29
CA ASP A 79 -21.96 -5.30 4.60
C ASP A 79 -20.82 -5.62 5.56
N THR A 80 -19.72 -4.91 5.42
CA THR A 80 -18.55 -5.06 6.29
C THR A 80 -18.79 -4.53 7.72
N THR A 81 -19.76 -3.65 7.90
CA THR A 81 -20.15 -3.16 9.23
C THR A 81 -20.69 -4.27 10.13
N ASP A 82 -21.40 -5.23 9.56
CA ASP A 82 -21.89 -6.41 10.27
C ASP A 82 -20.75 -7.32 10.75
N LEU A 83 -19.63 -7.30 10.06
CA LEU A 83 -18.43 -8.09 10.40
C LEU A 83 -17.61 -7.49 11.54
N GLU A 84 -17.82 -6.22 11.90
CA GLU A 84 -17.09 -5.57 12.98
C GLU A 84 -17.32 -6.24 14.33
N ALA A 85 -18.53 -6.72 14.58
CA ALA A 85 -18.88 -7.48 15.76
C ALA A 85 -18.13 -8.82 15.86
N TYR A 86 -17.64 -9.33 14.73
CA TYR A 86 -16.89 -10.58 14.61
C TYR A 86 -15.37 -10.37 14.42
N GLY A 87 -14.89 -9.18 14.78
CA GLY A 87 -13.47 -8.87 14.85
C GLY A 87 -12.87 -8.26 13.59
N PHE A 88 -13.67 -8.01 12.55
CA PHE A 88 -13.18 -7.30 11.37
C PHE A 88 -12.96 -5.81 11.66
N ARG A 89 -11.86 -5.27 11.14
CA ARG A 89 -11.56 -3.83 11.15
C ARG A 89 -11.06 -3.42 9.78
N GLN A 90 -11.64 -2.37 9.22
CA GLN A 90 -11.16 -1.78 7.97
C GLN A 90 -9.73 -1.25 8.14
N GLY A 91 -8.88 -1.57 7.19
CA GLY A 91 -7.52 -1.06 7.09
C GLY A 91 -7.37 -0.03 5.97
N ALA A 92 -6.13 0.23 5.59
CA ALA A 92 -5.79 1.18 4.51
C ALA A 92 -6.30 0.74 3.13
N GLN A 93 -6.49 -0.58 2.93
CA GLN A 93 -7.09 -1.14 1.72
C GLN A 93 -8.51 -1.59 2.04
N PRO A 94 -9.53 -0.77 1.75
CA PRO A 94 -10.88 -1.03 2.23
C PRO A 94 -11.50 -2.25 1.53
N VAL A 95 -12.06 -3.15 2.34
CA VAL A 95 -12.83 -4.29 1.86
C VAL A 95 -14.26 -3.86 1.61
N THR A 96 -14.82 -4.28 0.49
CA THR A 96 -16.24 -4.12 0.15
C THR A 96 -16.86 -5.48 -0.15
N VAL A 97 -18.11 -5.65 0.21
CA VAL A 97 -18.89 -6.83 -0.16
C VAL A 97 -19.56 -6.56 -1.50
N GLY A 98 -19.18 -7.30 -2.54
CA GLY A 98 -19.79 -7.19 -3.87
C GLY A 98 -21.12 -7.92 -3.98
N ALA A 99 -21.20 -9.12 -3.36
CA ALA A 99 -22.41 -9.90 -3.26
C ALA A 99 -22.33 -10.81 -2.02
N ALA A 100 -23.46 -11.03 -1.37
CA ALA A 100 -23.57 -12.02 -0.30
C ALA A 100 -25.03 -12.50 -0.20
N ASP A 101 -25.19 -13.78 0.08
CA ASP A 101 -26.49 -14.42 0.31
C ASP A 101 -26.37 -15.50 1.39
N GLY A 102 -27.39 -16.38 1.48
CA GLY A 102 -27.39 -17.47 2.45
C GLY A 102 -26.33 -18.55 2.23
N SER A 103 -25.65 -18.57 1.08
CA SER A 103 -24.73 -19.65 0.71
C SER A 103 -23.42 -19.18 0.11
N THR A 104 -23.38 -17.98 -0.45
CA THR A 104 -22.21 -17.46 -1.17
C THR A 104 -21.87 -16.04 -0.74
N TYR A 105 -20.61 -15.66 -0.85
CA TYR A 105 -20.16 -14.28 -0.74
C TYR A 105 -19.00 -13.99 -1.71
N CYS A 106 -18.89 -12.75 -2.10
CA CYS A 106 -17.72 -12.20 -2.79
C CYS A 106 -17.34 -10.88 -2.16
N MET A 107 -16.14 -10.79 -1.65
CA MET A 107 -15.56 -9.55 -1.12
C MET A 107 -14.34 -9.16 -1.92
N GLN A 108 -14.10 -7.86 -2.05
CA GLN A 108 -12.99 -7.33 -2.79
C GLN A 108 -12.29 -6.19 -2.05
N ALA A 109 -11.02 -5.99 -2.36
CA ALA A 109 -10.20 -4.89 -1.85
C ALA A 109 -9.24 -4.39 -2.93
N PRO A 110 -8.99 -3.07 -3.01
CA PRO A 110 -8.03 -2.52 -3.96
C PRO A 110 -6.60 -2.82 -3.51
N GLY A 111 -5.77 -3.26 -4.43
CA GLY A 111 -4.32 -3.36 -4.25
C GLY A 111 -3.59 -2.17 -4.87
N GLY A 112 -2.29 -2.31 -5.11
CA GLY A 112 -1.46 -1.32 -5.78
C GLY A 112 -1.67 -1.28 -7.29
N ALA A 113 -1.70 -2.45 -7.92
CA ALA A 113 -1.82 -2.59 -9.37
C ALA A 113 -3.20 -3.07 -9.83
N GLY A 114 -4.08 -3.51 -8.93
CA GLY A 114 -5.38 -4.05 -9.27
C GLY A 114 -6.21 -4.38 -8.05
N THR A 115 -7.34 -5.01 -8.28
CA THR A 115 -8.26 -5.43 -7.22
C THR A 115 -8.07 -6.91 -6.95
N PHE A 116 -8.20 -7.28 -5.69
CA PHE A 116 -8.24 -8.67 -5.23
C PHE A 116 -9.63 -9.01 -4.71
N ARG A 117 -10.02 -10.27 -4.86
CA ARG A 117 -11.28 -10.78 -4.34
C ARG A 117 -11.07 -12.08 -3.56
N ILE A 118 -12.01 -12.37 -2.69
CA ILE A 118 -12.12 -13.64 -1.98
C ILE A 118 -13.59 -14.08 -1.98
N THR A 119 -13.78 -15.38 -2.18
CA THR A 119 -15.12 -16.02 -2.12
C THR A 119 -15.05 -17.22 -1.17
N GLN A 120 -16.18 -17.77 -0.79
CA GLN A 120 -16.25 -19.00 0.01
C GLN A 120 -15.53 -20.18 -0.67
N ASP A 121 -15.50 -20.23 -2.01
CA ASP A 121 -14.89 -21.33 -2.77
C ASP A 121 -13.38 -21.18 -2.90
N THR A 122 -12.88 -19.96 -3.04
CA THR A 122 -11.45 -19.72 -3.23
C THR A 122 -10.65 -19.89 -1.94
N GLY A 123 -11.22 -19.56 -0.80
CA GLY A 123 -10.58 -19.63 0.52
C GLY A 123 -9.30 -18.77 0.65
N ARG A 124 -8.89 -18.11 -0.43
CA ARG A 124 -7.72 -17.23 -0.50
C ARG A 124 -7.99 -16.05 -1.44
N PRO A 125 -7.35 -14.91 -1.22
CA PRO A 125 -7.44 -13.80 -2.15
C PRO A 125 -6.85 -14.16 -3.52
N VAL A 126 -7.55 -13.80 -4.57
CA VAL A 126 -7.11 -13.94 -5.96
C VAL A 126 -7.29 -12.61 -6.70
N ALA A 127 -6.51 -12.39 -7.75
CA ALA A 127 -6.64 -11.20 -8.57
C ALA A 127 -8.01 -11.16 -9.27
N GLY A 128 -8.60 -9.99 -9.34
CA GLY A 128 -9.90 -9.72 -9.96
C GLY A 128 -10.88 -9.07 -9.00
N ALA A 129 -11.96 -8.54 -9.58
CA ALA A 129 -13.08 -7.94 -8.84
C ALA A 129 -14.22 -8.95 -8.66
N CYS A 130 -15.10 -8.66 -7.75
CA CYS A 130 -16.42 -9.29 -7.71
C CYS A 130 -17.27 -8.76 -8.91
#